data_3a8406d89fc2176dbaf5183c4111406c
#
_entry.id   3a8406d89fc2176dbaf5183c4111406c
#
_cell.length_a   1.000
_cell.length_b   1.000
_cell.length_c   1.000
_cell.angle_alpha   90.00
_cell.angle_beta   90.00
_cell.angle_gamma   90.00
#
_symmetry.space_group_name_H-M   'P 1'
#
loop_
_entity.id
_entity.type
_entity.pdbx_description
1 polymer ?
#
loop_
_entity_poly.entity_id
_entity_poly.type
_entity_poly.pdbx_seq_one_letter_code
_entity_poly.pdbx_strand_id
1 'polypeptide(L)'
;NWKFSDISQIIKKHIGDLNFYNDYSLPNKIDPSIFVNGLEHNKIVFINGRIEKIDFEHEKKDQIEIIDQSETINEFKNSNSLSDLNNAFTNKCFKILVKKGYQLTKPLIIYHSTNTKIWSKNINLSLNFELDEDSSLRLIDLFSDTSEKNFLNIFYNFELKKNATLKNYKVDKFENKNIKYSFNNIDQDKHSVSEILFLSCSILLKEYLIFLLSN
;
A
#
# COMPACT_ATOMS: atom_id res chain seq x y z
N ASN A 1 10.79 19.87 3.08
CA ASN A 1 10.07 21.10 3.43
C ASN A 1 8.89 21.30 2.49
N TRP A 2 7.71 20.97 2.93
CA TRP A 2 6.45 21.19 2.20
C TRP A 2 6.14 22.68 2.19
N LYS A 3 6.44 23.34 1.10
CA LYS A 3 6.29 24.79 0.98
C LYS A 3 4.83 25.28 0.93
N PHE A 4 3.86 24.39 0.69
CA PHE A 4 2.46 24.76 0.39
C PHE A 4 1.38 24.01 1.15
N SER A 5 1.70 23.10 2.09
CA SER A 5 0.68 22.45 2.90
C SER A 5 1.24 21.96 4.24
N ASP A 6 0.66 22.46 5.29
CA ASP A 6 0.90 22.02 6.66
C ASP A 6 0.03 20.76 6.91
N ILE A 7 0.68 19.61 6.98
CA ILE A 7 0.01 18.33 7.22
C ILE A 7 -0.72 18.34 8.57
N SER A 8 -0.15 18.98 9.59
CA SER A 8 -0.77 19.08 10.92
C SER A 8 -2.11 19.81 10.83
N GLN A 9 -2.18 20.89 10.05
CA GLN A 9 -3.41 21.63 9.84
C GLN A 9 -4.42 20.83 9.02
N ILE A 10 -3.98 20.08 8.01
CA ILE A 10 -4.85 19.21 7.21
C ILE A 10 -5.48 18.14 8.09
N ILE A 11 -4.68 17.46 8.91
CA ILE A 11 -5.17 16.43 9.82
C ILE A 11 -6.16 17.04 10.83
N LYS A 12 -5.81 18.14 11.51
CA LYS A 12 -6.70 18.82 12.46
C LYS A 12 -8.02 19.26 11.81
N LYS A 13 -7.95 19.82 10.62
CA LYS A 13 -9.12 20.36 9.93
C LYS A 13 -10.08 19.27 9.41
N HIS A 14 -9.53 18.15 8.93
CA HIS A 14 -10.31 17.16 8.21
C HIS A 14 -10.59 15.88 9.00
N ILE A 15 -9.76 15.54 9.97
CA ILE A 15 -9.88 14.27 10.71
C ILE A 15 -10.16 14.54 12.20
N GLY A 16 -9.81 15.73 12.72
CA GLY A 16 -9.92 16.04 14.13
C GLY A 16 -8.86 15.32 14.97
N ASP A 17 -9.25 14.74 16.12
CA ASP A 17 -8.33 13.98 16.95
C ASP A 17 -7.98 12.66 16.28
N LEU A 18 -6.69 12.31 16.26
CA LEU A 18 -6.20 11.07 15.69
C LEU A 18 -6.60 9.88 16.56
N ASN A 19 -7.63 9.16 16.15
CA ASN A 19 -8.03 7.89 16.73
C ASN A 19 -7.45 6.75 15.91
N PHE A 20 -6.47 6.04 16.46
CA PHE A 20 -5.88 4.89 15.78
C PHE A 20 -6.86 3.72 15.72
N TYR A 21 -7.00 3.13 14.54
CA TYR A 21 -7.78 1.93 14.37
C TYR A 21 -6.92 0.70 14.64
N ASN A 22 -7.33 -0.10 15.61
CA ASN A 22 -6.65 -1.32 16.04
C ASN A 22 -7.60 -2.49 16.32
N ASP A 23 -8.86 -2.37 15.93
CA ASP A 23 -9.84 -3.45 16.09
C ASP A 23 -9.81 -4.38 14.89
N TYR A 24 -9.06 -5.46 15.03
CA TYR A 24 -8.95 -6.53 14.05
C TYR A 24 -9.57 -7.84 14.54
N SER A 25 -10.44 -7.79 15.53
CA SER A 25 -11.00 -8.96 16.20
C SER A 25 -11.94 -9.78 15.32
N LEU A 26 -12.71 -9.12 14.46
CA LEU A 26 -13.66 -9.77 13.56
C LEU A 26 -13.32 -9.51 12.09
N PRO A 27 -13.48 -10.52 11.21
CA PRO A 27 -13.32 -10.34 9.78
C PRO A 27 -14.35 -9.36 9.22
N ASN A 28 -13.94 -8.61 8.20
CA ASN A 28 -14.83 -7.74 7.47
C ASN A 28 -15.46 -8.49 6.30
N LYS A 29 -16.73 -8.19 6.04
CA LYS A 29 -17.38 -8.67 4.82
C LYS A 29 -16.84 -7.90 3.63
N ILE A 30 -16.41 -8.62 2.59
CA ILE A 30 -15.99 -8.03 1.33
C ILE A 30 -17.24 -7.77 0.49
N ASP A 31 -17.40 -6.53 0.02
CA ASP A 31 -18.41 -6.19 -0.99
C ASP A 31 -17.82 -6.56 -2.37
N PRO A 32 -18.45 -7.47 -3.14
CA PRO A 32 -17.96 -7.84 -4.45
C PRO A 32 -17.88 -6.70 -5.46
N SER A 33 -18.60 -5.60 -5.24
CA SER A 33 -18.61 -4.43 -6.13
C SER A 33 -17.27 -3.69 -6.20
N ILE A 34 -16.36 -3.93 -5.23
CA ILE A 34 -15.02 -3.34 -5.25
C ILE A 34 -14.13 -3.94 -6.35
N PHE A 35 -14.46 -5.15 -6.84
CA PHE A 35 -13.60 -5.85 -7.77
C PHE A 35 -13.69 -5.30 -9.19
N VAL A 36 -12.53 -5.22 -9.84
CA VAL A 36 -12.44 -4.91 -11.26
C VAL A 36 -12.98 -6.10 -12.08
N ASN A 37 -13.93 -5.81 -12.96
CA ASN A 37 -14.52 -6.79 -13.86
C ASN A 37 -13.80 -6.81 -15.22
N GLY A 38 -13.77 -7.96 -15.86
CA GLY A 38 -13.22 -8.11 -17.22
C GLY A 38 -11.68 -8.16 -17.31
N LEU A 39 -10.98 -8.15 -16.16
CA LEU A 39 -9.54 -8.33 -16.09
C LEU A 39 -9.21 -9.52 -15.19
N GLU A 40 -8.55 -10.54 -15.73
CA GLU A 40 -8.00 -11.62 -14.91
C GLU A 40 -6.78 -11.11 -14.13
N HIS A 41 -6.80 -11.27 -12.81
CA HIS A 41 -5.77 -10.74 -11.93
C HIS A 41 -5.67 -11.51 -10.61
N ASN A 42 -4.50 -11.44 -10.01
CA ASN A 42 -4.26 -11.88 -8.63
C ASN A 42 -4.77 -10.81 -7.67
N LYS A 43 -5.17 -11.18 -6.45
CA LYS A 43 -5.83 -10.27 -5.50
C LYS A 43 -5.24 -10.36 -4.10
N ILE A 44 -5.01 -9.20 -3.50
CA ILE A 44 -4.94 -9.03 -2.05
C ILE A 44 -5.96 -7.97 -1.68
N VAL A 45 -6.84 -8.26 -0.71
CA VAL A 45 -7.90 -7.36 -0.30
C VAL A 45 -7.69 -6.93 1.14
N PHE A 46 -7.49 -5.63 1.32
CA PHE A 46 -7.46 -4.98 2.63
C PHE A 46 -8.77 -4.26 2.89
N ILE A 47 -9.37 -4.53 4.04
CA ILE A 47 -10.51 -3.77 4.56
C ILE A 47 -10.10 -3.19 5.91
N ASN A 48 -10.18 -1.87 6.06
CA ASN A 48 -9.74 -1.15 7.26
C ASN A 48 -8.30 -1.50 7.68
N GLY A 49 -7.38 -1.73 6.71
CA GLY A 49 -5.99 -2.09 6.97
C GLY A 49 -5.73 -3.57 7.32
N ARG A 50 -6.76 -4.43 7.29
CA ARG A 50 -6.62 -5.87 7.52
C ARG A 50 -6.74 -6.65 6.21
N ILE A 51 -5.90 -7.68 6.01
CA ILE A 51 -6.06 -8.64 4.90
C ILE A 51 -7.31 -9.49 5.15
N GLU A 52 -8.26 -9.43 4.22
CA GLU A 52 -9.48 -10.23 4.25
C GLU A 52 -9.49 -11.32 3.16
N LYS A 53 -8.72 -11.14 2.10
CA LYS A 53 -8.59 -12.14 1.04
C LYS A 53 -7.22 -12.07 0.38
N ILE A 54 -6.68 -13.26 0.08
CA ILE A 54 -5.52 -13.48 -0.78
C ILE A 54 -5.94 -14.49 -1.83
N ASP A 55 -5.66 -14.19 -3.10
CA ASP A 55 -6.05 -15.03 -4.22
C ASP A 55 -4.99 -14.93 -5.33
N PHE A 56 -4.28 -16.01 -5.55
CA PHE A 56 -3.23 -16.18 -6.56
C PHE A 56 -3.52 -17.40 -7.43
N GLU A 57 -4.78 -17.58 -7.84
CA GLU A 57 -5.19 -18.75 -8.65
C GLU A 57 -4.44 -18.87 -9.98
N HIS A 58 -3.92 -17.75 -10.49
CA HIS A 58 -3.23 -17.69 -11.78
C HIS A 58 -1.72 -17.94 -11.67
N GLU A 59 -1.20 -18.12 -10.46
CA GLU A 59 0.24 -18.19 -10.21
C GLU A 59 0.67 -19.54 -9.62
N LYS A 60 1.95 -19.84 -9.74
CA LYS A 60 2.55 -21.00 -9.07
C LYS A 60 2.67 -20.69 -7.58
N LYS A 61 2.08 -21.52 -6.73
CA LYS A 61 1.91 -21.29 -5.29
C LYS A 61 3.21 -21.04 -4.51
N ASP A 62 4.32 -21.59 -4.97
CA ASP A 62 5.62 -21.50 -4.33
C ASP A 62 6.51 -20.35 -4.83
N GLN A 63 6.01 -19.53 -5.76
CA GLN A 63 6.78 -18.44 -6.39
C GLN A 63 6.50 -17.06 -5.79
N ILE A 64 5.43 -16.94 -5.02
CA ILE A 64 5.06 -15.72 -4.32
C ILE A 64 4.78 -16.06 -2.87
N GLU A 65 5.42 -15.33 -1.97
CA GLU A 65 5.23 -15.50 -0.54
C GLU A 65 4.65 -14.21 0.07
N ILE A 66 3.67 -14.36 0.96
CA ILE A 66 3.14 -13.26 1.77
C ILE A 66 3.44 -13.59 3.23
N ILE A 67 4.25 -12.74 3.84
CA ILE A 67 4.79 -12.93 5.19
C ILE A 67 4.26 -11.81 6.08
N ASP A 68 3.62 -12.17 7.19
CA ASP A 68 3.27 -11.21 8.24
C ASP A 68 4.55 -10.83 9.02
N GLN A 69 4.93 -9.57 8.94
CA GLN A 69 6.11 -8.99 9.62
C GLN A 69 5.70 -8.02 10.73
N SER A 70 4.49 -8.14 11.26
CA SER A 70 3.93 -7.18 12.23
C SER A 70 4.75 -7.01 13.52
N GLU A 71 5.63 -7.97 13.83
CA GLU A 71 6.56 -7.89 14.97
C GLU A 71 7.92 -7.26 14.61
N THR A 72 8.12 -6.92 13.34
CA THR A 72 9.39 -6.37 12.86
C THR A 72 9.32 -4.84 12.78
N ILE A 73 10.26 -4.16 13.41
CA ILE A 73 10.40 -2.70 13.28
C ILE A 73 11.08 -2.43 11.93
N ASN A 74 10.41 -1.68 11.06
CA ASN A 74 11.01 -1.22 9.82
C ASN A 74 11.87 0.02 10.10
N GLU A 75 13.19 -0.11 9.94
CA GLU A 75 14.09 1.04 9.96
C GLU A 75 14.13 1.67 8.57
N PHE A 76 13.63 2.92 8.46
CA PHE A 76 13.64 3.65 7.20
C PHE A 76 14.83 4.61 7.14
N LYS A 77 15.65 4.49 6.11
CA LYS A 77 16.84 5.34 5.91
C LYS A 77 16.51 6.83 5.72
N ASN A 78 15.30 7.15 5.27
CA ASN A 78 14.85 8.52 4.99
C ASN A 78 13.43 8.71 5.51
N SER A 79 13.29 8.85 6.83
CA SER A 79 11.98 9.04 7.45
C SER A 79 11.55 10.51 7.47
N ASN A 80 10.26 10.72 7.53
CA ASN A 80 9.65 12.00 7.86
C ASN A 80 8.60 11.76 8.97
N SER A 81 8.08 12.82 9.55
CA SER A 81 7.15 12.71 10.68
C SER A 81 5.92 11.80 10.44
N LEU A 82 5.46 11.64 9.21
CA LEU A 82 4.33 10.75 8.89
C LEU A 82 4.78 9.30 8.68
N SER A 83 5.97 9.06 8.14
CA SER A 83 6.55 7.72 8.11
C SER A 83 6.93 7.24 9.50
N ASP A 84 7.43 8.15 10.36
CA ASP A 84 7.71 7.84 11.76
C ASP A 84 6.41 7.53 12.54
N LEU A 85 5.33 8.29 12.26
CA LEU A 85 4.00 8.01 12.79
C LEU A 85 3.50 6.63 12.30
N ASN A 86 3.70 6.31 11.02
CA ASN A 86 3.36 5.00 10.48
C ASN A 86 4.11 3.90 11.24
N ASN A 87 5.43 4.02 11.38
CA ASN A 87 6.24 3.04 12.13
C ASN A 87 5.79 2.84 13.56
N ALA A 88 5.49 3.95 14.26
CA ALA A 88 5.11 3.90 15.67
C ALA A 88 3.74 3.24 15.90
N PHE A 89 2.83 3.32 14.93
CA PHE A 89 1.43 2.92 15.09
C PHE A 89 0.95 1.89 14.05
N THR A 90 1.85 1.37 13.21
CA THR A 90 1.52 0.25 12.33
C THR A 90 1.39 -1.04 13.13
N ASN A 91 0.17 -1.58 13.15
CA ASN A 91 -0.10 -2.87 13.78
C ASN A 91 0.04 -4.03 12.79
N LYS A 92 0.15 -3.73 11.49
CA LYS A 92 0.22 -4.71 10.42
C LYS A 92 1.25 -4.31 9.36
N CYS A 93 2.26 -5.16 9.25
CA CYS A 93 3.29 -5.08 8.23
C CYS A 93 3.32 -6.39 7.44
N PHE A 94 3.24 -6.31 6.13
CA PHE A 94 3.27 -7.48 5.27
C PHE A 94 4.41 -7.37 4.27
N LYS A 95 5.11 -8.50 4.07
CA LYS A 95 6.11 -8.64 3.00
C LYS A 95 5.54 -9.53 1.91
N ILE A 96 5.61 -9.04 0.68
CA ILE A 96 5.30 -9.77 -0.55
C ILE A 96 6.62 -10.04 -1.27
N LEU A 97 7.02 -11.30 -1.34
CA LEU A 97 8.24 -11.74 -2.00
C LEU A 97 7.91 -12.40 -3.33
N VAL A 98 8.50 -11.91 -4.41
CA VAL A 98 8.49 -12.56 -5.73
C VAL A 98 9.84 -13.22 -5.94
N LYS A 99 9.87 -14.55 -6.08
CA LYS A 99 11.10 -15.33 -6.16
C LYS A 99 11.86 -15.10 -7.46
N LYS A 100 13.14 -15.39 -7.40
CA LYS A 100 14.11 -15.24 -8.48
C LYS A 100 13.62 -15.82 -9.80
N GLY A 101 13.73 -15.02 -10.86
CA GLY A 101 13.37 -15.37 -12.23
C GLY A 101 11.86 -15.50 -12.47
N TYR A 102 11.02 -15.31 -11.44
CA TYR A 102 9.57 -15.44 -11.62
C TYR A 102 8.95 -14.16 -12.14
N GLN A 103 8.16 -14.29 -13.18
CA GLN A 103 7.38 -13.21 -13.75
C GLN A 103 5.91 -13.53 -13.56
N LEU A 104 5.18 -12.69 -12.82
CA LEU A 104 3.75 -12.90 -12.63
C LEU A 104 3.03 -12.92 -13.97
N THR A 105 2.21 -13.94 -14.19
CA THR A 105 1.45 -14.11 -15.44
C THR A 105 0.34 -13.07 -15.55
N LYS A 106 -0.32 -12.75 -14.42
CA LYS A 106 -1.38 -11.75 -14.31
C LYS A 106 -0.96 -10.61 -13.38
N PRO A 107 -1.50 -9.40 -13.54
CA PRO A 107 -1.23 -8.33 -12.59
C PRO A 107 -1.72 -8.70 -11.18
N LEU A 108 -1.04 -8.22 -10.17
CA LEU A 108 -1.53 -8.22 -8.79
C LEU A 108 -2.32 -6.94 -8.56
N ILE A 109 -3.58 -7.06 -8.16
CA ILE A 109 -4.35 -5.91 -7.67
C ILE A 109 -4.44 -5.98 -6.15
N ILE A 110 -3.96 -4.93 -5.50
CA ILE A 110 -4.19 -4.71 -4.08
C ILE A 110 -5.40 -3.79 -3.96
N TYR A 111 -6.45 -4.32 -3.36
CA TYR A 111 -7.66 -3.57 -3.05
C TYR A 111 -7.55 -3.01 -1.64
N HIS A 112 -7.56 -1.70 -1.50
CA HIS A 112 -7.67 -1.02 -0.22
C HIS A 112 -9.06 -0.44 -0.12
N SER A 113 -9.81 -0.88 0.89
CA SER A 113 -11.15 -0.36 1.14
C SER A 113 -11.34 -0.01 2.60
N THR A 114 -12.15 1.00 2.85
CA THR A 114 -12.68 1.30 4.18
C THR A 114 -14.19 1.09 4.17
N ASN A 115 -14.74 0.61 5.25
CA ASN A 115 -16.17 0.38 5.37
C ASN A 115 -16.81 1.28 6.43
N THR A 116 -18.15 1.30 6.47
CA THR A 116 -18.93 2.16 7.37
C THR A 116 -18.79 1.87 8.86
N LYS A 117 -18.08 0.79 9.24
CA LYS A 117 -17.78 0.48 10.64
C LYS A 117 -16.75 1.44 11.25
N ILE A 118 -16.01 2.16 10.41
CA ILE A 118 -15.00 3.11 10.87
C ILE A 118 -15.35 4.53 10.46
N TRP A 119 -15.09 5.47 11.35
CA TRP A 119 -15.26 6.88 11.12
C TRP A 119 -14.23 7.67 11.95
N SER A 120 -13.61 8.66 11.36
CA SER A 120 -12.57 9.48 12.00
C SER A 120 -11.44 8.63 12.61
N LYS A 121 -10.93 7.67 11.84
CA LYS A 121 -9.86 6.76 12.25
C LYS A 121 -8.59 7.00 11.46
N ASN A 122 -7.46 6.79 12.13
CA ASN A 122 -6.16 6.68 11.49
C ASN A 122 -5.83 5.19 11.28
N ILE A 123 -5.60 4.82 10.02
CA ILE A 123 -5.21 3.48 9.61
C ILE A 123 -3.76 3.56 9.14
N ASN A 124 -2.86 2.85 9.83
CA ASN A 124 -1.47 2.72 9.43
C ASN A 124 -1.23 1.31 8.88
N LEU A 125 -0.60 1.25 7.72
CA LEU A 125 -0.28 0.00 7.03
C LEU A 125 1.11 0.10 6.44
N SER A 126 1.90 -0.96 6.55
CA SER A 126 3.20 -1.08 5.90
C SER A 126 3.23 -2.29 4.98
N LEU A 127 3.67 -2.08 3.74
CA LEU A 127 3.77 -3.09 2.70
C LEU A 127 5.20 -3.12 2.16
N ASN A 128 5.89 -4.22 2.36
CA ASN A 128 7.22 -4.46 1.83
C ASN A 128 7.12 -5.37 0.61
N PHE A 129 7.70 -4.97 -0.50
CA PHE A 129 7.81 -5.77 -1.71
C PHE A 129 9.27 -6.08 -1.96
N GLU A 130 9.60 -7.35 -2.02
CA GLU A 130 10.91 -7.80 -2.46
C GLU A 130 10.74 -8.52 -3.80
N LEU A 131 11.35 -7.95 -4.83
CA LEU A 131 11.47 -8.55 -6.14
C LEU A 131 12.89 -9.11 -6.28
N ASP A 132 13.01 -10.43 -6.20
CA ASP A 132 14.30 -11.10 -6.32
C ASP A 132 14.85 -10.98 -7.75
N GLU A 133 16.09 -11.38 -7.97
CA GLU A 133 16.78 -11.24 -9.25
C GLU A 133 15.97 -11.78 -10.44
N ASP A 134 15.98 -11.03 -11.53
CA ASP A 134 15.29 -11.37 -12.79
C ASP A 134 13.77 -11.56 -12.67
N SER A 135 13.16 -11.12 -11.56
CA SER A 135 11.72 -11.23 -11.35
C SER A 135 10.95 -10.02 -11.89
N SER A 136 9.63 -10.17 -12.06
CA SER A 136 8.78 -9.09 -12.57
C SER A 136 7.42 -9.08 -11.92
N LEU A 137 6.98 -7.86 -11.49
CA LEU A 137 5.67 -7.60 -10.91
C LEU A 137 4.97 -6.44 -11.62
N ARG A 138 3.73 -6.68 -12.04
CA ARG A 138 2.76 -5.65 -12.41
C ARG A 138 1.79 -5.49 -11.25
N LEU A 139 1.88 -4.37 -10.54
CA LEU A 139 1.09 -4.05 -9.37
C LEU A 139 0.08 -2.97 -9.71
N ILE A 140 -1.15 -3.14 -9.26
CA ILE A 140 -2.19 -2.12 -9.30
C ILE A 140 -2.68 -1.92 -7.86
N ASP A 141 -2.45 -0.74 -7.30
CA ASP A 141 -3.02 -0.33 -6.03
C ASP A 141 -4.34 0.39 -6.28
N LEU A 142 -5.44 -0.22 -5.89
CA LEU A 142 -6.78 0.33 -6.05
C LEU A 142 -7.35 0.73 -4.70
N PHE A 143 -7.63 2.01 -4.56
CA PHE A 143 -8.25 2.57 -3.35
C PHE A 143 -9.70 2.92 -3.61
N SER A 144 -10.58 2.37 -2.77
CA SER A 144 -12.00 2.71 -2.74
C SER A 144 -12.47 2.83 -1.30
N ASP A 145 -13.43 3.69 -1.05
CA ASP A 145 -13.97 3.86 0.29
C ASP A 145 -15.49 3.97 0.31
N THR A 146 -16.07 3.51 1.40
CA THR A 146 -17.48 3.71 1.74
C THR A 146 -17.66 4.38 3.09
N SER A 147 -16.55 4.77 3.75
CA SER A 147 -16.51 5.49 5.02
C SER A 147 -15.97 6.90 4.83
N GLU A 148 -16.15 7.77 5.82
CA GLU A 148 -15.74 9.17 5.74
C GLU A 148 -14.77 9.57 6.84
N LYS A 149 -14.00 10.63 6.59
CA LYS A 149 -13.12 11.30 7.54
C LYS A 149 -12.04 10.40 8.16
N ASN A 150 -11.57 9.41 7.43
CA ASN A 150 -10.45 8.60 7.86
C ASN A 150 -9.14 9.15 7.27
N PHE A 151 -8.05 8.87 7.96
CA PHE A 151 -6.70 9.12 7.50
C PHE A 151 -5.99 7.78 7.23
N LEU A 152 -5.66 7.53 5.97
CA LEU A 152 -4.93 6.36 5.55
C LEU A 152 -3.47 6.73 5.38
N ASN A 153 -2.62 6.18 6.24
CA ASN A 153 -1.17 6.37 6.22
C ASN A 153 -0.52 5.07 5.80
N ILE A 154 -0.13 4.96 4.54
CA ILE A 154 0.38 3.73 3.96
C ILE A 154 1.83 3.91 3.55
N PHE A 155 2.67 3.01 4.04
CA PHE A 155 4.07 2.95 3.69
C PHE A 155 4.31 1.78 2.74
N TYR A 156 4.99 2.06 1.63
CA TYR A 156 5.45 1.06 0.67
C TYR A 156 6.98 1.06 0.66
N ASN A 157 7.55 -0.10 0.81
CA ASN A 157 8.97 -0.32 0.61
C ASN A 157 9.16 -1.34 -0.51
N PHE A 158 9.82 -0.94 -1.58
CA PHE A 158 10.15 -1.79 -2.72
C PHE A 158 11.65 -2.03 -2.76
N GLU A 159 12.05 -3.28 -2.66
CA GLU A 159 13.41 -3.74 -2.83
C GLU A 159 13.50 -4.51 -4.14
N LEU A 160 14.18 -3.94 -5.13
CA LEU A 160 14.33 -4.50 -6.46
C LEU A 160 15.75 -5.03 -6.61
N LYS A 161 15.90 -6.34 -6.61
CA LYS A 161 17.20 -6.98 -6.85
C LYS A 161 17.59 -6.85 -8.32
N LYS A 162 18.81 -7.27 -8.66
CA LYS A 162 19.38 -7.15 -10.00
C LYS A 162 18.41 -7.60 -11.11
N ASN A 163 18.26 -6.81 -12.14
CA ASN A 163 17.37 -7.00 -13.29
C ASN A 163 15.87 -7.15 -12.92
N ALA A 164 15.45 -6.92 -11.69
CA ALA A 164 14.03 -6.98 -11.33
C ALA A 164 13.25 -5.84 -11.98
N THR A 165 11.98 -6.09 -12.30
CA THR A 165 11.11 -5.10 -12.95
C THR A 165 9.82 -4.91 -12.17
N LEU A 166 9.55 -3.67 -11.74
CA LEU A 166 8.30 -3.27 -11.11
C LEU A 166 7.55 -2.29 -12.02
N LYS A 167 6.27 -2.59 -12.31
CA LYS A 167 5.31 -1.62 -12.83
C LYS A 167 4.20 -1.45 -11.84
N ASN A 168 4.08 -0.26 -11.24
CA ASN A 168 3.08 0.03 -10.22
C ASN A 168 2.13 1.15 -10.69
N TYR A 169 0.85 0.85 -10.73
CA TYR A 169 -0.23 1.75 -11.10
C TYR A 169 -1.09 2.01 -9.86
N LYS A 170 -1.09 3.23 -9.37
CA LYS A 170 -1.91 3.63 -8.21
C LYS A 170 -3.15 4.35 -8.68
N VAL A 171 -4.31 3.80 -8.35
CA VAL A 171 -5.61 4.34 -8.76
C VAL A 171 -6.43 4.65 -7.52
N ASP A 172 -6.69 5.93 -7.31
CA ASP A 172 -7.47 6.42 -6.18
C ASP A 172 -8.85 6.85 -6.63
N LYS A 173 -9.86 6.16 -6.09
CA LYS A 173 -11.27 6.49 -6.26
C LYS A 173 -11.86 6.86 -4.89
N PHE A 174 -11.48 8.02 -4.38
CA PHE A 174 -12.07 8.56 -3.15
C PHE A 174 -13.22 9.49 -3.50
N GLU A 175 -14.43 9.08 -3.17
CA GLU A 175 -15.65 9.88 -3.30
C GLU A 175 -15.95 10.65 -2.01
N ASN A 176 -15.36 10.24 -0.89
CA ASN A 176 -15.63 10.74 0.45
C ASN A 176 -14.47 11.61 0.99
N LYS A 177 -14.68 12.17 2.19
CA LYS A 177 -13.74 13.08 2.86
C LYS A 177 -12.57 12.35 3.54
N ASN A 178 -12.09 11.26 2.96
CA ASN A 178 -10.89 10.57 3.44
C ASN A 178 -9.63 11.28 2.94
N ILE A 179 -8.57 11.18 3.73
CA ILE A 179 -7.24 11.66 3.36
C ILE A 179 -6.33 10.46 3.27
N LYS A 180 -5.62 10.34 2.16
CA LYS A 180 -4.56 9.35 2.01
C LYS A 180 -3.20 10.04 1.99
N TYR A 181 -2.30 9.49 2.76
CA TYR A 181 -0.87 9.72 2.64
C TYR A 181 -0.18 8.43 2.27
N SER A 182 0.62 8.47 1.23
CA SER A 182 1.38 7.32 0.77
C SER A 182 2.85 7.69 0.66
N PHE A 183 3.69 6.91 1.31
CA PHE A 183 5.13 7.04 1.24
C PHE A 183 5.70 5.83 0.52
N ASN A 184 6.48 6.06 -0.53
CA ASN A 184 7.06 5.01 -1.35
C ASN A 184 8.58 5.13 -1.30
N ASN A 185 9.22 4.14 -0.71
CA ASN A 185 10.66 3.96 -0.74
C ASN A 185 11.01 2.88 -1.77
N ILE A 186 11.95 3.17 -2.67
CA ILE A 186 12.34 2.24 -3.72
C ILE A 186 13.86 2.11 -3.69
N ASP A 187 14.33 0.92 -3.29
CA ASP A 187 15.73 0.53 -3.35
C ASP A 187 15.97 -0.31 -4.60
N GLN A 188 16.83 0.17 -5.48
CA GLN A 188 17.07 -0.44 -6.79
C GLN A 188 18.51 -0.92 -6.92
N ASP A 189 18.65 -2.22 -7.10
CA ASP A 189 19.93 -2.84 -7.45
C ASP A 189 20.21 -2.71 -8.96
N LYS A 190 21.39 -3.10 -9.37
CA LYS A 190 21.92 -2.94 -10.73
C LYS A 190 20.98 -3.49 -11.81
N HIS A 191 20.69 -2.67 -12.81
CA HIS A 191 19.81 -2.97 -13.94
C HIS A 191 18.35 -3.25 -13.57
N SER A 192 17.92 -3.00 -12.34
CA SER A 192 16.50 -3.06 -12.02
C SER A 192 15.75 -1.86 -12.60
N VAL A 193 14.45 -2.03 -12.85
CA VAL A 193 13.59 -1.01 -13.44
C VAL A 193 12.34 -0.83 -12.61
N SER A 194 11.99 0.42 -12.28
CA SER A 194 10.71 0.75 -11.67
C SER A 194 9.97 1.79 -12.50
N GLU A 195 8.69 1.54 -12.76
CA GLU A 195 7.76 2.45 -13.41
C GLU A 195 6.56 2.64 -12.48
N ILE A 196 6.28 3.89 -12.09
CA ILE A 196 5.16 4.19 -11.20
C ILE A 196 4.29 5.26 -11.83
N LEU A 197 2.99 4.98 -11.95
CA LEU A 197 1.98 5.88 -12.45
C LEU A 197 0.90 6.12 -11.40
N PHE A 198 0.59 7.39 -11.15
CA PHE A 198 -0.48 7.80 -10.24
C PHE A 198 -1.67 8.32 -11.03
N LEU A 199 -2.83 7.74 -10.79
CA LEU A 199 -4.12 8.18 -11.33
C LEU A 199 -5.03 8.50 -10.15
N SER A 200 -5.30 9.75 -9.90
CA SER A 200 -6.14 10.17 -8.78
C SER A 200 -7.30 11.06 -9.23
N CYS A 201 -8.48 10.72 -8.75
CA CYS A 201 -9.69 11.53 -8.83
C CYS A 201 -10.06 12.14 -7.46
N SER A 202 -9.14 12.14 -6.49
CA SER A 202 -9.41 12.60 -5.12
C SER A 202 -9.08 14.08 -4.91
N ILE A 203 -9.80 14.72 -3.97
CA ILE A 203 -9.61 16.14 -3.62
C ILE A 203 -8.32 16.35 -2.80
N LEU A 204 -7.91 15.36 -1.99
CA LEU A 204 -6.74 15.44 -1.12
C LEU A 204 -5.93 14.13 -1.15
N LEU A 205 -5.01 14.08 -2.08
CA LEU A 205 -4.01 13.02 -2.19
C LEU A 205 -2.62 13.58 -1.92
N LYS A 206 -1.80 12.83 -1.17
CA LYS A 206 -0.37 13.09 -1.03
C LYS A 206 0.43 11.82 -1.25
N GLU A 207 1.25 11.86 -2.28
CA GLU A 207 2.19 10.81 -2.60
C GLU A 207 3.62 11.30 -2.39
N TYR A 208 4.43 10.48 -1.74
CA TYR A 208 5.86 10.70 -1.56
C TYR A 208 6.64 9.59 -2.22
N LEU A 209 7.63 9.96 -3.01
CA LEU A 209 8.45 9.00 -3.74
C LEU A 209 9.93 9.24 -3.46
N ILE A 210 10.63 8.24 -2.96
CA ILE A 210 12.08 8.27 -2.75
C ILE A 210 12.69 7.10 -3.50
N PHE A 211 13.69 7.40 -4.32
CA PHE A 211 14.51 6.42 -5.01
C PHE A 211 15.89 6.33 -4.35
N LEU A 212 16.31 5.13 -4.02
CA LEU A 212 17.66 4.80 -3.62
C LEU A 212 18.27 3.91 -4.69
N LEU A 213 19.33 4.39 -5.32
CA LEU A 213 20.06 3.65 -6.34
C LEU A 213 21.29 3.01 -5.71
N SER A 214 21.40 1.70 -5.76
CA SER A 214 22.60 0.96 -5.39
C SER A 214 23.57 0.93 -6.59
N ASN A 215 24.79 1.39 -6.40
CA ASN A 215 25.86 1.39 -7.42
C ASN A 215 26.43 0.00 -7.68
#